data_d7eb34876bea5a50c69854db42bdeafe
#
_entry.id   d7eb34876bea5a50c69854db42bdeafe
#
_cell.length_a   1.000
_cell.length_b   1.000
_cell.length_c   1.000
_cell.angle_alpha   90.00
_cell.angle_beta   90.00
_cell.angle_gamma   90.00
#
_symmetry.space_group_name_H-M   'P 1'
#
loop_
_entity.id
_entity.type
_entity.pdbx_description
1 polymer ?
#
loop_
_entity_poly.entity_id
_entity_poly.type
_entity_poly.pdbx_seq_one_letter_code
_entity_poly.pdbx_strand_id
1 'polypeptide(L)'
;MKIKHNHFNKSKICDKLIMIGDNMKEEIKKKKKKNNKATFNLLEVIVIIVMTSLIVGVSTGIVVYNNYYEIDKKNNKGNTNYIKEIEAAYNNILNSYVEKVDESELTNAAIKGMYSYLGDPYTSYLDKDSTTNLMDRLNGEYKGIGVEITSTESGTMVMTVFDGSPASKAGIMVGDIITKVADTDVQNSTPSIVSNLIKSTNGTTTIEVLRGGVYKTLEINVEKVSIPSVSSNNFDGVGYIKITTFSNNTYEQFKTALSSLEKENIDSLVIDVRNNGGGFLNAAVDIAELFIEKGKNIYGLETKEKTEYYKDSTKESRKYKVGILLNSASASASEILAAALKESYGATLLGLTSYGKGTVQETSELETGGMIKYTTAYWLTPNGNKINNVGLKPDVEITGDYNDDMDYESDTQLLTAIKNMK
;
A
#
# COMPACT_ATOMS: atom_id res chain seq x y z
N MET A 1 6.38 52.01 -25.67
CA MET A 1 7.21 52.15 -24.47
C MET A 1 8.02 50.82 -24.34
N LYS A 2 9.33 50.86 -24.66
CA LYS A 2 10.17 49.66 -24.76
C LYS A 2 10.68 49.34 -23.35
N ILE A 3 10.28 48.19 -22.81
CA ILE A 3 10.85 47.66 -21.58
C ILE A 3 12.13 46.94 -21.93
N LYS A 4 13.29 47.42 -21.42
CA LYS A 4 14.59 46.78 -21.55
C LYS A 4 14.66 45.58 -20.64
N HIS A 5 14.83 44.40 -21.23
CA HIS A 5 15.22 43.20 -20.52
C HIS A 5 16.69 43.31 -20.05
N ASN A 6 16.90 43.40 -18.75
CA ASN A 6 18.22 43.25 -18.15
C ASN A 6 18.57 41.74 -18.15
N HIS A 7 19.33 41.32 -19.13
CA HIS A 7 20.00 40.01 -19.10
C HIS A 7 21.07 40.03 -18.00
N PHE A 8 20.78 39.39 -16.88
CA PHE A 8 21.76 39.13 -15.83
C PHE A 8 22.81 38.18 -16.40
N ASN A 9 23.99 38.69 -16.65
CA ASN A 9 25.03 38.01 -17.43
C ASN A 9 25.73 36.92 -16.58
N LYS A 10 25.23 35.68 -16.66
CA LYS A 10 25.80 34.49 -16.01
C LYS A 10 27.28 34.29 -16.30
N SER A 11 27.81 34.78 -17.43
CA SER A 11 29.21 34.67 -17.80
C SER A 11 30.14 35.43 -16.84
N LYS A 12 29.77 36.64 -16.41
CA LYS A 12 30.61 37.45 -15.54
C LYS A 12 30.83 36.89 -14.12
N ILE A 13 29.92 36.08 -13.61
CA ILE A 13 30.08 35.44 -12.30
C ILE A 13 30.96 34.18 -12.44
N CYS A 14 30.77 33.39 -13.50
CA CYS A 14 31.65 32.28 -13.80
C CYS A 14 33.09 32.72 -14.05
N ASP A 15 33.29 33.79 -14.83
CA ASP A 15 34.63 34.32 -15.13
C ASP A 15 35.33 34.88 -13.88
N LYS A 16 34.58 35.54 -12.95
CA LYS A 16 35.12 35.95 -11.66
C LYS A 16 35.51 34.79 -10.75
N LEU A 17 34.75 33.71 -10.72
CA LEU A 17 35.06 32.52 -9.93
C LEU A 17 36.27 31.76 -10.51
N ILE A 18 36.40 31.71 -11.84
CA ILE A 18 37.56 31.12 -12.50
C ILE A 18 38.82 31.94 -12.21
N MET A 19 38.76 33.29 -12.28
CA MET A 19 39.87 34.17 -11.94
C MET A 19 40.29 34.04 -10.47
N ILE A 20 39.37 33.86 -9.54
CA ILE A 20 39.69 33.63 -8.12
C ILE A 20 40.38 32.27 -7.96
N GLY A 21 39.89 31.23 -8.65
CA GLY A 21 40.48 29.89 -8.64
C GLY A 21 41.90 29.86 -9.23
N ASP A 22 42.13 30.60 -10.29
CA ASP A 22 43.45 30.65 -10.93
C ASP A 22 44.45 31.51 -10.14
N ASN A 23 44.04 32.62 -9.52
CA ASN A 23 44.88 33.38 -8.59
C ASN A 23 45.28 32.56 -7.35
N MET A 24 44.35 31.74 -6.80
CA MET A 24 44.66 30.83 -5.71
C MET A 24 45.65 29.74 -6.15
N LYS A 25 45.56 29.21 -7.37
CA LYS A 25 46.53 28.25 -7.91
C LYS A 25 47.91 28.85 -8.11
N GLU A 26 48.01 30.14 -8.50
CA GLU A 26 49.30 30.84 -8.61
C GLU A 26 49.91 31.12 -7.24
N GLU A 27 49.12 31.51 -6.25
CA GLU A 27 49.64 31.68 -4.87
C GLU A 27 50.12 30.37 -4.25
N ILE A 28 49.38 29.28 -4.48
CA ILE A 28 49.78 27.93 -4.05
C ILE A 28 51.07 27.49 -4.76
N LYS A 29 51.25 27.81 -6.06
CA LYS A 29 52.47 27.52 -6.80
C LYS A 29 53.64 28.35 -6.31
N LYS A 30 53.48 29.64 -5.93
CA LYS A 30 54.52 30.50 -5.36
C LYS A 30 54.94 30.02 -3.96
N LYS A 31 54.02 29.50 -3.15
CA LYS A 31 54.31 28.90 -1.83
C LYS A 31 55.04 27.55 -1.93
N LYS A 32 54.79 26.74 -3.01
CA LYS A 32 55.49 25.46 -3.22
C LYS A 32 56.99 25.60 -3.60
N LYS A 33 57.47 26.78 -3.95
CA LYS A 33 58.89 27.03 -4.27
C LYS A 33 59.78 27.33 -3.07
N LYS A 34 59.23 27.42 -1.86
CA LYS A 34 59.98 27.43 -0.60
C LYS A 34 59.78 26.09 0.10
N ASN A 35 60.84 25.29 0.14
CA ASN A 35 60.92 24.02 0.87
C ASN A 35 60.60 24.23 2.35
N ASN A 36 59.32 24.16 2.72
CA ASN A 36 58.89 23.93 4.09
C ASN A 36 57.64 23.08 4.00
N LYS A 37 57.66 21.89 4.60
CA LYS A 37 56.48 21.09 4.86
C LYS A 37 55.47 21.97 5.59
N ALA A 38 54.43 22.41 4.93
CA ALA A 38 53.31 23.10 5.58
C ALA A 38 52.58 22.07 6.46
N THR A 39 52.95 22.01 7.71
CA THR A 39 52.18 21.31 8.74
C THR A 39 51.09 22.27 9.17
N PHE A 40 49.89 22.00 8.69
CA PHE A 40 48.69 22.71 9.17
C PHE A 40 48.49 22.38 10.65
N ASN A 41 48.34 23.42 11.46
CA ASN A 41 47.93 23.28 12.85
C ASN A 41 46.49 22.70 12.88
N LEU A 42 46.17 21.87 13.89
CA LEU A 42 44.84 21.28 14.05
C LEU A 42 43.71 22.33 13.94
N LEU A 43 43.95 23.52 14.45
CA LEU A 43 43.00 24.63 14.42
C LEU A 43 42.79 25.16 12.99
N GLU A 44 43.82 25.24 12.16
CA GLU A 44 43.72 25.63 10.74
C GLU A 44 42.94 24.57 9.93
N VAL A 45 43.15 23.30 10.20
CA VAL A 45 42.39 22.20 9.57
C VAL A 45 40.91 22.27 9.94
N ILE A 46 40.57 22.50 11.20
CA ILE A 46 39.21 22.69 11.67
C ILE A 46 38.55 23.89 10.98
N VAL A 47 39.24 25.02 10.90
CA VAL A 47 38.70 26.21 10.20
C VAL A 47 38.46 25.95 8.72
N ILE A 48 39.36 25.24 8.04
CA ILE A 48 39.18 24.88 6.62
C ILE A 48 37.94 23.95 6.46
N ILE A 49 37.78 22.95 7.34
CA ILE A 49 36.62 22.04 7.30
C ILE A 49 35.32 22.80 7.53
N VAL A 50 35.28 23.70 8.53
CA VAL A 50 34.09 24.51 8.81
C VAL A 50 33.76 25.44 7.65
N MET A 51 34.76 26.13 7.08
CA MET A 51 34.56 27.04 5.96
C MET A 51 34.11 26.29 4.68
N THR A 52 34.70 25.14 4.40
CA THR A 52 34.25 24.31 3.24
C THR A 52 32.85 23.75 3.43
N SER A 53 32.51 23.31 4.64
CA SER A 53 31.17 22.84 4.97
C SER A 53 30.10 23.94 4.84
N LEU A 54 30.42 25.17 5.28
CA LEU A 54 29.56 26.34 5.11
C LEU A 54 29.38 26.72 3.64
N ILE A 55 30.43 26.72 2.84
CA ILE A 55 30.38 27.04 1.40
C ILE A 55 29.54 25.97 0.66
N VAL A 56 29.76 24.70 0.96
CA VAL A 56 29.00 23.61 0.36
C VAL A 56 27.55 23.69 0.81
N GLY A 57 27.25 23.90 2.10
CA GLY A 57 25.91 24.05 2.61
C GLY A 57 25.12 25.20 1.97
N VAL A 58 25.75 26.39 1.88
CA VAL A 58 25.13 27.56 1.23
C VAL A 58 24.93 27.34 -0.27
N SER A 59 25.90 26.77 -0.98
CA SER A 59 25.78 26.52 -2.42
C SER A 59 24.73 25.45 -2.73
N THR A 60 24.67 24.39 -1.94
CA THR A 60 23.64 23.36 -2.05
C THR A 60 22.27 23.94 -1.73
N GLY A 61 22.14 24.73 -0.67
CA GLY A 61 20.91 25.42 -0.30
C GLY A 61 20.40 26.34 -1.41
N ILE A 62 21.29 27.12 -2.05
CA ILE A 62 20.91 27.98 -3.19
C ILE A 62 20.46 27.15 -4.40
N VAL A 63 21.12 26.04 -4.70
CA VAL A 63 20.72 25.17 -5.83
C VAL A 63 19.36 24.51 -5.56
N VAL A 64 19.15 23.99 -4.36
CA VAL A 64 17.87 23.40 -3.95
C VAL A 64 16.76 24.46 -3.96
N TYR A 65 17.02 25.65 -3.39
CA TYR A 65 16.06 26.76 -3.39
C TYR A 65 15.71 27.23 -4.82
N ASN A 66 16.70 27.39 -5.69
CA ASN A 66 16.46 27.80 -7.08
C ASN A 66 15.72 26.70 -7.88
N ASN A 67 16.02 25.42 -7.68
CA ASN A 67 15.27 24.34 -8.31
C ASN A 67 13.82 24.31 -7.80
N TYR A 68 13.62 24.43 -6.48
CA TYR A 68 12.28 24.50 -5.89
C TYR A 68 11.50 25.71 -6.41
N TYR A 69 12.13 26.88 -6.49
CA TYR A 69 11.54 28.12 -6.97
C TYR A 69 11.20 28.08 -8.48
N GLU A 70 12.05 27.44 -9.31
CA GLU A 70 11.77 27.26 -10.75
C GLU A 70 10.67 26.22 -10.99
N ILE A 71 10.58 25.18 -10.17
CA ILE A 71 9.48 24.18 -10.20
C ILE A 71 8.17 24.85 -9.77
N ASP A 72 8.18 25.61 -8.69
CA ASP A 72 7.02 26.37 -8.20
C ASP A 72 6.55 27.41 -9.23
N LYS A 73 7.47 28.12 -9.85
CA LYS A 73 7.19 29.10 -10.91
C LYS A 73 6.67 28.46 -12.21
N LYS A 74 7.08 27.24 -12.52
CA LYS A 74 6.62 26.49 -13.68
C LYS A 74 5.22 25.91 -13.45
N ASN A 75 4.93 25.51 -12.22
CA ASN A 75 3.63 25.01 -11.80
C ASN A 75 2.60 26.13 -11.56
N ASN A 76 3.04 27.33 -11.18
CA ASN A 76 2.16 28.47 -10.82
C ASN A 76 1.82 29.43 -11.95
N LYS A 77 2.29 29.21 -13.17
CA LYS A 77 2.06 30.18 -14.28
C LYS A 77 0.61 30.25 -14.82
N GLY A 78 -0.31 29.45 -14.29
CA GLY A 78 -1.71 29.48 -14.77
C GLY A 78 -2.79 29.53 -13.66
N ASN A 79 -2.44 29.33 -12.38
CA ASN A 79 -3.43 28.88 -11.40
C ASN A 79 -3.71 29.84 -10.21
N THR A 80 -3.01 30.94 -10.08
CA THR A 80 -3.10 31.81 -8.88
C THR A 80 -4.47 32.46 -8.67
N ASN A 81 -5.26 32.69 -9.72
CA ASN A 81 -6.58 33.26 -9.58
C ASN A 81 -7.63 32.23 -9.10
N TYR A 82 -7.62 31.03 -9.67
CA TYR A 82 -8.63 30.01 -9.33
C TYR A 82 -8.47 29.49 -7.90
N ILE A 83 -7.24 29.33 -7.41
CA ILE A 83 -7.01 28.95 -6.01
C ILE A 83 -7.51 30.03 -5.05
N LYS A 84 -7.28 31.32 -5.37
CA LYS A 84 -7.81 32.44 -4.57
C LYS A 84 -9.35 32.52 -4.60
N GLU A 85 -9.99 32.10 -5.67
CA GLU A 85 -11.45 32.02 -5.74
C GLU A 85 -11.98 30.91 -4.82
N ILE A 86 -11.30 29.74 -4.79
CA ILE A 86 -11.61 28.63 -3.87
C ILE A 86 -11.43 29.10 -2.42
N GLU A 87 -10.30 29.74 -2.10
CA GLU A 87 -10.00 30.28 -0.78
C GLU A 87 -11.04 31.33 -0.34
N ALA A 88 -11.41 32.24 -1.25
CA ALA A 88 -12.44 33.26 -0.98
C ALA A 88 -13.82 32.62 -0.72
N ALA A 89 -14.21 31.63 -1.50
CA ALA A 89 -15.47 30.91 -1.31
C ALA A 89 -15.48 30.16 0.04
N TYR A 90 -14.39 29.48 0.38
CA TYR A 90 -14.20 28.79 1.64
C TYR A 90 -14.32 29.76 2.83
N ASN A 91 -13.59 30.86 2.80
CA ASN A 91 -13.61 31.88 3.85
C ASN A 91 -14.98 32.56 3.99
N ASN A 92 -15.71 32.80 2.89
CA ASN A 92 -17.05 33.32 2.93
C ASN A 92 -18.03 32.40 3.65
N ILE A 93 -17.92 31.08 3.42
CA ILE A 93 -18.74 30.09 4.13
C ILE A 93 -18.42 30.12 5.62
N LEU A 94 -17.16 30.06 6.02
CA LEU A 94 -16.75 30.04 7.42
C LEU A 94 -17.16 31.30 8.19
N ASN A 95 -17.05 32.48 7.55
CA ASN A 95 -17.20 33.76 8.24
C ASN A 95 -18.61 34.38 8.12
N SER A 96 -19.39 33.97 7.12
CA SER A 96 -20.64 34.69 6.76
C SER A 96 -21.87 33.78 6.70
N TYR A 97 -21.72 32.43 6.77
CA TYR A 97 -22.88 31.56 6.81
C TYR A 97 -23.61 31.70 8.16
N VAL A 98 -24.95 31.64 8.10
CA VAL A 98 -25.82 31.97 9.24
C VAL A 98 -25.68 30.93 10.41
N GLU A 99 -25.37 29.71 10.09
CA GLU A 99 -25.20 28.64 11.10
C GLU A 99 -23.71 28.35 11.30
N LYS A 100 -23.38 27.72 12.43
CA LYS A 100 -22.02 27.29 12.74
C LYS A 100 -21.58 26.22 11.75
N VAL A 101 -20.46 26.46 11.06
CA VAL A 101 -19.83 25.50 10.16
C VAL A 101 -18.65 24.84 10.87
N ASP A 102 -18.52 23.52 10.75
CA ASP A 102 -17.33 22.80 11.14
C ASP A 102 -16.27 22.92 10.05
N GLU A 103 -15.12 23.49 10.39
CA GLU A 103 -14.03 23.77 9.46
C GLU A 103 -13.45 22.49 8.87
N SER A 104 -13.35 21.42 9.65
CA SER A 104 -12.83 20.12 9.20
C SER A 104 -13.78 19.48 8.18
N GLU A 105 -15.07 19.49 8.46
CA GLU A 105 -16.09 18.95 7.57
C GLU A 105 -16.20 19.75 6.27
N LEU A 106 -16.10 21.08 6.33
CA LEU A 106 -16.08 21.92 5.14
C LEU A 106 -14.84 21.62 4.28
N THR A 107 -13.67 21.48 4.90
CA THR A 107 -12.42 21.12 4.21
C THR A 107 -12.56 19.75 3.53
N ASN A 108 -13.08 18.76 4.25
CA ASN A 108 -13.33 17.42 3.73
C ASN A 108 -14.26 17.44 2.52
N ALA A 109 -15.36 18.21 2.61
CA ALA A 109 -16.32 18.38 1.52
C ALA A 109 -15.72 19.04 0.28
N ALA A 110 -14.88 20.07 0.47
CA ALA A 110 -14.20 20.76 -0.62
C ALA A 110 -13.22 19.81 -1.35
N ILE A 111 -12.42 19.05 -0.61
CA ILE A 111 -11.47 18.08 -1.17
C ILE A 111 -12.24 16.96 -1.91
N LYS A 112 -13.28 16.41 -1.30
CA LYS A 112 -14.15 15.41 -1.94
C LYS A 112 -14.74 15.91 -3.25
N GLY A 113 -15.19 17.16 -3.30
CA GLY A 113 -15.72 17.80 -4.50
C GLY A 113 -14.71 17.86 -5.65
N MET A 114 -13.47 18.24 -5.36
CA MET A 114 -12.39 18.30 -6.37
C MET A 114 -12.10 16.93 -6.98
N TYR A 115 -12.04 15.88 -6.15
CA TYR A 115 -11.78 14.52 -6.65
C TYR A 115 -12.98 13.92 -7.39
N SER A 116 -14.19 14.24 -6.97
CA SER A 116 -15.42 13.81 -7.66
C SER A 116 -15.53 14.35 -9.10
N TYR A 117 -14.94 15.50 -9.37
CA TYR A 117 -14.90 16.09 -10.73
C TYR A 117 -14.18 15.18 -11.74
N LEU A 118 -13.22 14.36 -11.30
CA LEU A 118 -12.44 13.48 -12.19
C LEU A 118 -13.28 12.33 -12.78
N GLY A 119 -14.42 11.98 -12.15
CA GLY A 119 -15.25 10.86 -12.57
C GLY A 119 -14.57 9.49 -12.52
N ASP A 120 -13.41 9.40 -11.87
CA ASP A 120 -12.67 8.16 -11.68
C ASP A 120 -13.11 7.48 -10.37
N PRO A 121 -13.74 6.29 -10.43
CA PRO A 121 -14.24 5.60 -9.25
C PRO A 121 -13.14 5.14 -8.28
N TYR A 122 -11.89 5.12 -8.72
CA TYR A 122 -10.74 4.70 -7.93
C TYR A 122 -9.99 5.86 -7.28
N THR A 123 -10.27 7.10 -7.73
CA THR A 123 -9.73 8.33 -7.16
C THR A 123 -10.66 8.84 -6.08
N SER A 124 -10.16 8.98 -4.85
CA SER A 124 -10.99 9.35 -3.70
C SER A 124 -10.17 10.05 -2.62
N TYR A 125 -10.86 10.88 -1.85
CA TYR A 125 -10.39 11.36 -0.56
C TYR A 125 -10.92 10.45 0.55
N LEU A 126 -10.05 10.06 1.46
CA LEU A 126 -10.35 9.30 2.66
C LEU A 126 -10.14 10.24 3.87
N ASP A 127 -11.14 10.35 4.72
CA ASP A 127 -10.96 11.00 6.02
C ASP A 127 -10.03 10.19 6.93
N LYS A 128 -9.71 10.72 8.11
CA LYS A 128 -8.77 10.10 9.04
C LYS A 128 -9.15 8.67 9.42
N ASP A 129 -10.43 8.43 9.70
CA ASP A 129 -10.90 7.10 10.14
C ASP A 129 -10.86 6.10 8.99
N SER A 130 -11.31 6.51 7.80
CA SER A 130 -11.24 5.69 6.57
C SER A 130 -9.79 5.41 6.17
N THR A 131 -8.89 6.38 6.35
CA THR A 131 -7.45 6.23 6.13
C THR A 131 -6.88 5.18 7.07
N THR A 132 -7.16 5.27 8.38
CA THR A 132 -6.68 4.31 9.38
C THR A 132 -7.17 2.89 9.04
N ASN A 133 -8.46 2.74 8.75
CA ASN A 133 -9.03 1.44 8.40
C ASN A 133 -8.42 0.84 7.11
N LEU A 134 -8.16 1.68 6.09
CA LEU A 134 -7.48 1.23 4.88
C LEU A 134 -6.05 0.78 5.19
N MET A 135 -5.31 1.57 5.98
CA MET A 135 -3.92 1.25 6.33
C MET A 135 -3.81 0.01 7.21
N ASP A 136 -4.70 -0.19 8.18
CA ASP A 136 -4.77 -1.41 8.99
C ASP A 136 -4.93 -2.66 8.08
N ARG A 137 -5.86 -2.60 7.13
CA ARG A 137 -6.10 -3.69 6.17
C ARG A 137 -4.90 -3.95 5.26
N LEU A 138 -4.30 -2.89 4.72
CA LEU A 138 -3.13 -3.01 3.84
C LEU A 138 -1.90 -3.49 4.61
N ASN A 139 -1.70 -3.04 5.84
CA ASN A 139 -0.60 -3.53 6.67
C ASN A 139 -0.78 -5.00 7.08
N GLY A 140 -2.00 -5.53 7.03
CA GLY A 140 -2.32 -6.88 7.49
C GLY A 140 -2.19 -7.03 8.99
N GLU A 141 -2.26 -5.91 9.72
CA GLU A 141 -2.17 -5.83 11.17
C GLU A 141 -3.13 -4.76 11.69
N TYR A 142 -3.74 -4.99 12.82
CA TYR A 142 -4.52 -3.98 13.51
C TYR A 142 -4.32 -4.08 15.02
N LYS A 143 -4.53 -2.98 15.73
CA LYS A 143 -4.55 -2.97 17.19
C LYS A 143 -5.88 -3.54 17.68
N GLY A 144 -5.83 -4.66 18.40
CA GLY A 144 -7.04 -5.33 18.85
C GLY A 144 -6.75 -6.61 19.63
N ILE A 145 -7.72 -7.52 19.64
CA ILE A 145 -7.64 -8.80 20.34
C ILE A 145 -7.62 -10.02 19.41
N GLY A 146 -7.85 -9.85 18.11
CA GLY A 146 -7.82 -10.93 17.12
C GLY A 146 -9.13 -11.67 16.96
N VAL A 147 -10.23 -10.94 16.80
CA VAL A 147 -11.54 -11.48 16.47
C VAL A 147 -12.19 -10.71 15.33
N GLU A 148 -13.03 -11.39 14.56
CA GLU A 148 -14.02 -10.74 13.70
C GLU A 148 -15.36 -10.75 14.40
N ILE A 149 -16.08 -9.64 14.33
CA ILE A 149 -17.35 -9.45 15.02
C ILE A 149 -18.43 -8.96 14.05
N THR A 150 -19.66 -9.39 14.28
CA THR A 150 -20.82 -8.98 13.50
C THR A 150 -21.98 -8.56 14.39
N SER A 151 -22.93 -7.85 13.81
CA SER A 151 -24.19 -7.49 14.50
C SER A 151 -25.18 -8.63 14.36
N THR A 152 -25.83 -9.00 15.46
CA THR A 152 -26.95 -9.93 15.51
C THR A 152 -28.11 -9.31 16.32
N GLU A 153 -29.27 -9.94 16.33
CA GLU A 153 -30.40 -9.53 17.19
C GLU A 153 -30.03 -9.56 18.68
N SER A 154 -29.08 -10.40 19.06
CA SER A 154 -28.62 -10.57 20.44
C SER A 154 -27.46 -9.64 20.85
N GLY A 155 -26.97 -8.82 19.93
CA GLY A 155 -25.83 -7.91 20.14
C GLY A 155 -24.65 -8.21 19.22
N THR A 156 -23.47 -7.76 19.59
CA THR A 156 -22.22 -7.96 18.83
C THR A 156 -21.65 -9.34 19.12
N MET A 157 -21.67 -10.22 18.09
CA MET A 157 -21.21 -11.60 18.15
C MET A 157 -19.84 -11.81 17.54
N VAL A 158 -19.03 -12.68 18.15
CA VAL A 158 -17.76 -13.15 17.61
C VAL A 158 -18.01 -14.16 16.50
N MET A 159 -17.58 -13.85 15.28
CA MET A 159 -17.67 -14.70 14.09
C MET A 159 -16.43 -15.56 13.89
N THR A 160 -15.26 -14.98 14.13
CA THR A 160 -13.96 -15.66 13.94
C THR A 160 -13.05 -15.28 15.10
N VAL A 161 -12.24 -16.23 15.54
CA VAL A 161 -11.13 -16.01 16.48
C VAL A 161 -9.84 -16.41 15.78
N PHE A 162 -8.92 -15.48 15.61
CA PHE A 162 -7.65 -15.75 14.93
C PHE A 162 -6.74 -16.61 15.80
N ASP A 163 -6.16 -17.64 15.22
CA ASP A 163 -5.26 -18.56 15.90
C ASP A 163 -4.05 -17.83 16.51
N GLY A 164 -3.71 -18.19 17.76
CA GLY A 164 -2.60 -17.58 18.47
C GLY A 164 -2.80 -16.12 18.89
N SER A 165 -3.96 -15.53 18.59
CA SER A 165 -4.31 -14.16 18.99
C SER A 165 -4.50 -14.02 20.51
N PRO A 166 -4.50 -12.79 21.05
CA PRO A 166 -4.86 -12.55 22.43
C PRO A 166 -6.22 -13.13 22.83
N ALA A 167 -7.23 -13.00 21.96
CA ALA A 167 -8.57 -13.55 22.19
C ALA A 167 -8.56 -15.08 22.24
N SER A 168 -7.83 -15.76 21.33
CA SER A 168 -7.64 -17.20 21.35
C SER A 168 -6.99 -17.68 22.66
N LYS A 169 -5.92 -17.00 23.07
CA LYS A 169 -5.19 -17.32 24.32
C LYS A 169 -6.05 -17.08 25.58
N ALA A 170 -6.90 -16.07 25.56
CA ALA A 170 -7.82 -15.74 26.65
C ALA A 170 -9.07 -16.65 26.68
N GLY A 171 -9.31 -17.43 25.63
CA GLY A 171 -10.43 -18.37 25.54
C GLY A 171 -11.74 -17.75 25.07
N ILE A 172 -11.70 -16.69 24.27
CA ILE A 172 -12.85 -16.24 23.46
C ILE A 172 -13.16 -17.32 22.42
N MET A 173 -14.43 -17.52 22.14
CA MET A 173 -14.91 -18.53 21.19
C MET A 173 -15.86 -17.92 20.16
N VAL A 174 -15.93 -18.55 19.00
CA VAL A 174 -16.96 -18.26 18.00
C VAL A 174 -18.35 -18.44 18.63
N GLY A 175 -19.25 -17.50 18.36
CA GLY A 175 -20.60 -17.47 18.93
C GLY A 175 -20.72 -16.73 20.27
N ASP A 176 -19.62 -16.26 20.87
CA ASP A 176 -19.69 -15.39 22.06
C ASP A 176 -20.35 -14.06 21.69
N ILE A 177 -21.26 -13.58 22.54
CA ILE A 177 -21.83 -12.23 22.45
C ILE A 177 -21.04 -11.31 23.39
N ILE A 178 -20.43 -10.27 22.89
CA ILE A 178 -19.68 -9.31 23.71
C ILE A 178 -20.68 -8.38 24.42
N THR A 179 -20.66 -8.40 25.74
CA THR A 179 -21.59 -7.63 26.58
C THR A 179 -20.97 -6.44 27.28
N LYS A 180 -19.65 -6.51 27.62
CA LYS A 180 -18.89 -5.37 28.15
C LYS A 180 -17.46 -5.34 27.65
N VAL A 181 -16.92 -4.13 27.53
CA VAL A 181 -15.50 -3.85 27.32
C VAL A 181 -15.03 -2.96 28.47
N ALA A 182 -14.14 -3.46 29.31
CA ALA A 182 -13.84 -2.90 30.62
C ALA A 182 -15.16 -2.65 31.43
N ASP A 183 -15.39 -1.45 31.90
CA ASP A 183 -16.59 -1.08 32.64
C ASP A 183 -17.76 -0.61 31.75
N THR A 184 -17.56 -0.59 30.41
CA THR A 184 -18.56 -0.07 29.47
C THR A 184 -19.48 -1.20 28.99
N ASP A 185 -20.78 -1.09 29.22
CA ASP A 185 -21.81 -1.96 28.66
C ASP A 185 -21.94 -1.70 27.14
N VAL A 186 -21.88 -2.75 26.36
CA VAL A 186 -21.92 -2.70 24.87
C VAL A 186 -23.00 -3.59 24.27
N GLN A 187 -23.95 -4.11 25.06
CA GLN A 187 -24.96 -5.06 24.57
C GLN A 187 -25.79 -4.51 23.41
N ASN A 188 -26.06 -3.18 23.39
CA ASN A 188 -26.82 -2.51 22.33
C ASN A 188 -25.91 -1.69 21.39
N SER A 189 -24.61 -1.92 21.41
CA SER A 189 -23.66 -1.20 20.60
C SER A 189 -23.41 -1.90 19.27
N THR A 190 -23.11 -1.10 18.24
CA THR A 190 -22.69 -1.64 16.94
C THR A 190 -21.27 -2.25 17.03
N PRO A 191 -20.91 -3.20 16.16
CA PRO A 191 -19.57 -3.77 16.11
C PRO A 191 -18.45 -2.70 15.99
N SER A 192 -18.72 -1.60 15.29
CA SER A 192 -17.78 -0.48 15.18
C SER A 192 -17.49 0.19 16.52
N ILE A 193 -18.51 0.41 17.35
CA ILE A 193 -18.35 1.00 18.71
C ILE A 193 -17.54 0.03 19.57
N VAL A 194 -17.87 -1.26 19.57
CA VAL A 194 -17.15 -2.29 20.34
C VAL A 194 -15.69 -2.34 19.90
N SER A 195 -15.42 -2.38 18.59
CA SER A 195 -14.06 -2.37 18.02
C SER A 195 -13.27 -1.14 18.44
N ASN A 196 -13.87 0.06 18.37
CA ASN A 196 -13.20 1.30 18.75
C ASN A 196 -12.88 1.36 20.24
N LEU A 197 -13.77 0.86 21.10
CA LEU A 197 -13.50 0.74 22.55
C LEU A 197 -12.30 -0.18 22.82
N ILE A 198 -12.26 -1.35 22.18
CA ILE A 198 -11.13 -2.29 22.29
C ILE A 198 -9.85 -1.62 21.79
N LYS A 199 -9.86 -1.02 20.58
CA LYS A 199 -8.70 -0.34 19.98
C LYS A 199 -8.17 0.82 20.83
N SER A 200 -9.04 1.53 21.55
CA SER A 200 -8.65 2.66 22.42
C SER A 200 -7.93 2.23 23.69
N THR A 201 -8.07 0.97 24.09
CA THR A 201 -7.41 0.41 25.26
C THR A 201 -5.90 0.26 25.03
N ASN A 202 -5.09 0.55 26.04
CA ASN A 202 -3.66 0.29 26.04
C ASN A 202 -3.33 -0.82 27.05
N GLY A 203 -2.74 -1.92 26.56
CA GLY A 203 -2.41 -3.07 27.40
C GLY A 203 -3.62 -3.96 27.66
N THR A 204 -3.74 -4.45 28.87
CA THR A 204 -4.76 -5.44 29.25
C THR A 204 -6.12 -4.79 29.55
N THR A 205 -7.20 -5.43 29.15
CA THR A 205 -8.58 -5.07 29.46
C THR A 205 -9.40 -6.31 29.82
N THR A 206 -10.58 -6.12 30.39
CA THR A 206 -11.56 -7.18 30.59
C THR A 206 -12.63 -7.13 29.50
N ILE A 207 -13.00 -8.28 28.97
CA ILE A 207 -14.13 -8.43 28.07
C ILE A 207 -15.11 -9.42 28.71
N GLU A 208 -16.35 -8.98 28.90
CA GLU A 208 -17.42 -9.86 29.32
C GLU A 208 -18.17 -10.36 28.08
N VAL A 209 -18.36 -11.67 28.03
CA VAL A 209 -19.10 -12.33 26.95
C VAL A 209 -20.24 -13.17 27.50
N LEU A 210 -21.33 -13.26 26.77
CA LEU A 210 -22.43 -14.19 27.00
C LEU A 210 -22.21 -15.42 26.11
N ARG A 211 -21.98 -16.58 26.73
CA ARG A 211 -21.73 -17.86 26.08
C ARG A 211 -22.72 -18.91 26.58
N GLY A 212 -23.62 -19.40 25.73
CA GLY A 212 -24.60 -20.41 26.13
C GLY A 212 -25.48 -19.99 27.32
N GLY A 213 -25.82 -18.70 27.42
CA GLY A 213 -26.63 -18.17 28.53
C GLY A 213 -25.83 -17.83 29.81
N VAL A 214 -24.50 -17.99 29.81
CA VAL A 214 -23.64 -17.72 30.98
C VAL A 214 -22.69 -16.59 30.67
N TYR A 215 -22.63 -15.59 31.57
CA TYR A 215 -21.67 -14.48 31.48
C TYR A 215 -20.27 -14.97 31.91
N LYS A 216 -19.27 -14.61 31.15
CA LYS A 216 -17.85 -14.89 31.42
C LYS A 216 -17.03 -13.63 31.23
N THR A 217 -16.24 -13.27 32.23
CA THR A 217 -15.28 -12.15 32.13
C THR A 217 -13.90 -12.73 31.84
N LEU A 218 -13.26 -12.24 30.79
CA LEU A 218 -11.96 -12.66 30.31
C LEU A 218 -11.00 -11.48 30.31
N GLU A 219 -9.81 -11.69 30.83
CA GLU A 219 -8.73 -10.72 30.80
C GLU A 219 -7.93 -10.89 29.51
N ILE A 220 -7.80 -9.84 28.70
CA ILE A 220 -7.25 -9.91 27.35
C ILE A 220 -6.28 -8.75 27.11
N ASN A 221 -5.11 -9.05 26.57
CA ASN A 221 -4.18 -8.01 26.12
C ASN A 221 -4.60 -7.47 24.76
N VAL A 222 -4.62 -6.12 24.62
CA VAL A 222 -4.87 -5.43 23.37
C VAL A 222 -3.53 -5.06 22.75
N GLU A 223 -3.19 -5.72 21.65
CA GLU A 223 -1.91 -5.56 20.98
C GLU A 223 -2.07 -5.51 19.47
N LYS A 224 -0.97 -5.39 18.71
CA LYS A 224 -0.99 -5.57 17.26
C LYS A 224 -1.23 -7.04 16.93
N VAL A 225 -2.27 -7.30 16.17
CA VAL A 225 -2.67 -8.64 15.73
C VAL A 225 -2.51 -8.73 14.22
N SER A 226 -1.84 -9.78 13.76
CA SER A 226 -1.75 -10.11 12.33
C SER A 226 -3.08 -10.64 11.81
N ILE A 227 -3.50 -10.12 10.65
CA ILE A 227 -4.70 -10.59 9.94
C ILE A 227 -4.28 -11.73 9.04
N PRO A 228 -4.85 -12.94 9.18
CA PRO A 228 -4.59 -14.02 8.24
C PRO A 228 -5.11 -13.65 6.85
N SER A 229 -4.22 -13.66 5.86
CA SER A 229 -4.56 -13.40 4.45
C SER A 229 -4.33 -14.61 3.55
N VAL A 230 -3.76 -15.68 4.12
CA VAL A 230 -3.42 -16.90 3.39
C VAL A 230 -3.90 -18.12 4.17
N SER A 231 -4.54 -19.03 3.47
CA SER A 231 -4.84 -20.40 3.96
C SER A 231 -4.36 -21.42 2.95
N SER A 232 -4.07 -22.66 3.39
CA SER A 232 -3.54 -23.71 2.52
C SER A 232 -4.08 -25.08 2.87
N ASN A 233 -4.11 -25.96 1.88
CA ASN A 233 -4.47 -27.38 2.02
C ASN A 233 -3.73 -28.22 0.96
N ASN A 234 -3.64 -29.52 1.17
CA ASN A 234 -3.10 -30.48 0.21
C ASN A 234 -4.21 -31.47 -0.23
N PHE A 235 -4.51 -31.51 -1.53
CA PHE A 235 -5.49 -32.39 -2.13
C PHE A 235 -4.79 -33.51 -2.93
N ASP A 236 -4.29 -34.54 -2.24
CA ASP A 236 -3.63 -35.69 -2.85
C ASP A 236 -2.50 -35.30 -3.82
N GLY A 237 -1.57 -34.47 -3.38
CA GLY A 237 -0.43 -34.00 -4.17
C GLY A 237 -0.67 -32.70 -4.95
N VAL A 238 -1.91 -32.20 -4.98
CA VAL A 238 -2.20 -30.84 -5.47
C VAL A 238 -2.22 -29.89 -4.28
N GLY A 239 -1.20 -29.05 -4.17
CA GLY A 239 -1.19 -27.97 -3.19
C GLY A 239 -2.24 -26.92 -3.52
N TYR A 240 -2.88 -26.37 -2.51
CA TYR A 240 -3.84 -25.28 -2.61
C TYR A 240 -3.45 -24.16 -1.67
N ILE A 241 -3.39 -22.93 -2.18
CA ILE A 241 -3.17 -21.72 -1.40
C ILE A 241 -4.22 -20.69 -1.79
N LYS A 242 -5.04 -20.28 -0.83
CA LYS A 242 -5.99 -19.16 -1.00
C LYS A 242 -5.38 -17.88 -0.46
N ILE A 243 -5.51 -16.80 -1.24
CA ILE A 243 -5.11 -15.45 -0.85
C ILE A 243 -6.37 -14.59 -0.82
N THR A 244 -6.76 -14.11 0.35
CA THR A 244 -7.99 -13.29 0.51
C THR A 244 -7.75 -11.80 0.26
N THR A 245 -6.53 -11.31 0.50
CA THR A 245 -6.10 -9.93 0.24
C THR A 245 -4.58 -9.88 0.13
N PHE A 246 -4.05 -8.84 -0.53
CA PHE A 246 -2.61 -8.59 -0.57
C PHE A 246 -2.25 -7.50 0.44
N SER A 247 -1.79 -7.90 1.61
CA SER A 247 -1.28 -7.04 2.68
C SER A 247 0.23 -7.19 2.83
N ASN A 248 0.86 -6.36 3.65
CA ASN A 248 2.32 -6.39 3.86
C ASN A 248 2.84 -7.74 4.37
N ASN A 249 2.02 -8.50 5.10
CA ASN A 249 2.40 -9.79 5.67
C ASN A 249 1.98 -10.99 4.78
N THR A 250 1.28 -10.75 3.66
CA THR A 250 0.77 -11.82 2.78
C THR A 250 1.90 -12.64 2.15
N TYR A 251 2.98 -11.99 1.72
CA TYR A 251 4.13 -12.70 1.14
C TYR A 251 4.73 -13.72 2.11
N GLU A 252 4.98 -13.35 3.35
CA GLU A 252 5.57 -14.26 4.35
C GLU A 252 4.61 -15.40 4.73
N GLN A 253 3.30 -15.12 4.81
CA GLN A 253 2.28 -16.14 5.01
C GLN A 253 2.24 -17.12 3.82
N PHE A 254 2.25 -16.60 2.58
CA PHE A 254 2.27 -17.41 1.35
C PHE A 254 3.52 -18.28 1.28
N LYS A 255 4.69 -17.71 1.52
CA LYS A 255 5.98 -18.40 1.51
C LYS A 255 6.02 -19.53 2.54
N THR A 256 5.46 -19.31 3.72
CA THR A 256 5.35 -20.31 4.77
C THR A 256 4.44 -21.45 4.35
N ALA A 257 3.25 -21.15 3.84
CA ALA A 257 2.29 -22.14 3.35
C ALA A 257 2.87 -22.95 2.18
N LEU A 258 3.49 -22.27 1.22
CA LEU A 258 4.14 -22.91 0.07
C LEU A 258 5.26 -23.87 0.51
N SER A 259 6.11 -23.42 1.44
CA SER A 259 7.21 -24.24 1.96
C SER A 259 6.70 -25.48 2.72
N SER A 260 5.54 -25.39 3.38
CA SER A 260 4.92 -26.53 4.05
C SER A 260 4.38 -27.54 3.04
N LEU A 261 3.68 -27.06 2.01
CA LEU A 261 3.17 -27.93 0.94
C LEU A 261 4.30 -28.59 0.13
N GLU A 262 5.39 -27.87 -0.15
CA GLU A 262 6.56 -28.42 -0.85
C GLU A 262 7.25 -29.54 -0.04
N LYS A 263 7.24 -29.47 1.29
CA LYS A 263 7.72 -30.56 2.16
C LYS A 263 6.81 -31.80 2.12
N GLU A 264 5.55 -31.63 1.80
CA GLU A 264 4.57 -32.70 1.58
C GLU A 264 4.67 -33.31 0.17
N ASN A 265 5.62 -32.85 -0.66
CA ASN A 265 5.88 -33.30 -2.02
C ASN A 265 4.69 -33.13 -2.97
N ILE A 266 4.17 -31.90 -3.05
CA ILE A 266 3.13 -31.57 -4.05
C ILE A 266 3.69 -31.66 -5.48
N ASP A 267 2.89 -32.14 -6.41
CA ASP A 267 3.20 -32.24 -7.85
C ASP A 267 2.77 -30.98 -8.63
N SER A 268 1.75 -30.28 -8.11
CA SER A 268 1.19 -29.08 -8.70
C SER A 268 0.60 -28.15 -7.62
N LEU A 269 0.31 -26.91 -7.98
CA LEU A 269 -0.23 -25.89 -7.07
C LEU A 269 -1.42 -25.16 -7.69
N VAL A 270 -2.49 -24.97 -6.93
CA VAL A 270 -3.57 -24.03 -7.22
C VAL A 270 -3.43 -22.84 -6.29
N ILE A 271 -3.30 -21.65 -6.86
CA ILE A 271 -3.38 -20.36 -6.15
C ILE A 271 -4.77 -19.78 -6.38
N ASP A 272 -5.56 -19.64 -5.32
CA ASP A 272 -6.92 -19.13 -5.39
C ASP A 272 -6.98 -17.67 -5.00
N VAL A 273 -7.36 -16.81 -5.94
CA VAL A 273 -7.57 -15.38 -5.76
C VAL A 273 -9.02 -14.97 -6.03
N ARG A 274 -9.96 -15.91 -5.99
CA ARG A 274 -11.39 -15.60 -6.08
C ARG A 274 -11.80 -14.66 -4.93
N ASN A 275 -12.65 -13.70 -5.23
CA ASN A 275 -13.12 -12.66 -4.30
C ASN A 275 -12.02 -11.78 -3.69
N ASN A 276 -10.81 -11.82 -4.22
CA ASN A 276 -9.71 -10.99 -3.79
C ASN A 276 -9.61 -9.72 -4.65
N GLY A 277 -10.05 -8.59 -4.12
CA GLY A 277 -10.01 -7.28 -4.80
C GLY A 277 -8.61 -6.67 -4.95
N GLY A 278 -7.55 -7.36 -4.53
CA GLY A 278 -6.17 -6.90 -4.61
C GLY A 278 -5.60 -6.45 -3.25
N GLY A 279 -4.82 -5.39 -3.28
CA GLY A 279 -4.10 -4.85 -2.13
C GLY A 279 -2.73 -4.30 -2.54
N PHE A 280 -1.69 -4.53 -1.74
CA PHE A 280 -0.34 -4.08 -2.08
C PHE A 280 0.24 -4.81 -3.29
N LEU A 281 0.67 -4.02 -4.26
CA LEU A 281 1.35 -4.50 -5.47
C LEU A 281 2.60 -5.32 -5.13
N ASN A 282 3.42 -4.84 -4.18
CA ASN A 282 4.67 -5.49 -3.82
C ASN A 282 4.44 -6.94 -3.33
N ALA A 283 3.40 -7.19 -2.55
CA ALA A 283 3.11 -8.55 -2.08
C ALA A 283 2.81 -9.51 -3.25
N ALA A 284 2.09 -9.06 -4.28
CA ALA A 284 1.84 -9.86 -5.48
C ALA A 284 3.11 -10.08 -6.31
N VAL A 285 3.96 -9.05 -6.42
CA VAL A 285 5.27 -9.12 -7.11
C VAL A 285 6.19 -10.10 -6.40
N ASP A 286 6.36 -9.98 -5.08
CA ASP A 286 7.23 -10.85 -4.28
C ASP A 286 6.78 -12.33 -4.37
N ILE A 287 5.45 -12.58 -4.41
CA ILE A 287 4.91 -13.93 -4.64
C ILE A 287 5.23 -14.40 -6.07
N ALA A 288 5.08 -13.55 -7.08
CA ALA A 288 5.39 -13.91 -8.47
C ALA A 288 6.88 -14.26 -8.65
N GLU A 289 7.78 -13.53 -7.98
CA GLU A 289 9.23 -13.76 -7.99
C GLU A 289 9.63 -15.13 -7.42
N LEU A 290 8.78 -15.78 -6.61
CA LEU A 290 9.03 -17.15 -6.15
C LEU A 290 8.99 -18.18 -7.29
N PHE A 291 8.35 -17.89 -8.42
CA PHE A 291 8.09 -18.82 -9.52
C PHE A 291 8.82 -18.44 -10.81
N ILE A 292 8.86 -17.15 -11.13
CA ILE A 292 9.32 -16.61 -12.40
C ILE A 292 10.86 -16.68 -12.47
N GLU A 293 11.41 -16.95 -13.64
CA GLU A 293 12.86 -16.95 -13.85
C GLU A 293 13.40 -15.53 -13.94
N LYS A 294 14.58 -15.33 -13.36
CA LYS A 294 15.27 -14.04 -13.36
C LYS A 294 15.32 -13.38 -14.72
N GLY A 295 14.98 -12.09 -14.76
CA GLY A 295 15.02 -11.24 -15.95
C GLY A 295 13.75 -11.26 -16.80
N LYS A 296 12.79 -12.14 -16.53
CA LYS A 296 11.47 -12.11 -17.17
C LYS A 296 10.61 -10.97 -16.59
N ASN A 297 9.71 -10.43 -17.38
CA ASN A 297 8.80 -9.38 -16.96
C ASN A 297 7.77 -9.92 -15.94
N ILE A 298 7.46 -9.14 -14.91
CA ILE A 298 6.35 -9.39 -13.97
C ILE A 298 5.15 -8.56 -14.38
N TYR A 299 5.35 -7.27 -14.64
CA TYR A 299 4.32 -6.34 -15.12
C TYR A 299 4.95 -5.12 -15.78
N GLY A 300 4.15 -4.32 -16.48
CA GLY A 300 4.53 -3.00 -16.97
C GLY A 300 3.70 -1.89 -16.32
N LEU A 301 4.25 -0.67 -16.30
CA LEU A 301 3.54 0.56 -15.94
C LEU A 301 3.56 1.54 -17.10
N GLU A 302 2.40 2.00 -17.52
CA GLU A 302 2.23 3.07 -18.50
C GLU A 302 1.75 4.33 -17.80
N THR A 303 2.61 5.33 -17.71
CA THR A 303 2.30 6.68 -17.21
C THR A 303 2.03 7.63 -18.39
N LYS A 304 1.76 8.90 -18.09
CA LYS A 304 1.65 9.96 -19.13
C LYS A 304 2.97 10.17 -19.91
N GLU A 305 4.11 9.80 -19.33
CA GLU A 305 5.43 10.15 -19.85
C GLU A 305 6.14 8.95 -20.47
N LYS A 306 5.97 7.75 -19.92
CA LYS A 306 6.73 6.55 -20.30
C LYS A 306 6.01 5.25 -19.98
N THR A 307 6.50 4.17 -20.60
CA THR A 307 6.18 2.79 -20.24
C THR A 307 7.44 2.10 -19.72
N GLU A 308 7.34 1.46 -18.56
CA GLU A 308 8.44 0.72 -17.92
C GLU A 308 8.00 -0.69 -17.56
N TYR A 309 8.92 -1.67 -17.64
CA TYR A 309 8.67 -3.06 -17.28
C TYR A 309 9.50 -3.43 -16.05
N TYR A 310 8.83 -4.00 -15.08
CA TYR A 310 9.42 -4.56 -13.87
C TYR A 310 9.69 -6.04 -14.10
N LYS A 311 10.91 -6.46 -13.77
CA LYS A 311 11.40 -7.81 -14.04
C LYS A 311 11.79 -8.49 -12.76
N ASP A 312 11.66 -9.81 -12.76
CA ASP A 312 12.20 -10.60 -11.68
C ASP A 312 13.71 -10.36 -11.52
N SER A 313 14.13 -10.08 -10.28
CA SER A 313 15.52 -9.84 -9.90
C SER A 313 16.13 -10.99 -9.09
N THR A 314 15.30 -11.94 -8.66
CA THR A 314 15.69 -13.05 -7.76
C THR A 314 16.42 -14.17 -8.48
N LYS A 315 16.81 -15.19 -7.75
CA LYS A 315 17.33 -16.46 -8.31
C LYS A 315 16.38 -17.62 -8.06
N GLU A 316 15.29 -17.35 -7.32
CA GLU A 316 14.28 -18.37 -7.04
C GLU A 316 13.47 -18.65 -8.31
N SER A 317 13.13 -19.88 -8.54
CA SER A 317 12.18 -20.30 -9.56
C SER A 317 11.67 -21.70 -9.23
N ARG A 318 10.51 -22.04 -9.77
CA ARG A 318 9.90 -23.36 -9.62
C ARG A 318 9.61 -23.96 -10.98
N LYS A 319 9.33 -25.27 -11.02
CA LYS A 319 9.13 -25.97 -12.32
C LYS A 319 7.90 -26.87 -12.36
N TYR A 320 7.13 -26.93 -11.27
CA TYR A 320 5.90 -27.71 -11.25
C TYR A 320 4.72 -26.89 -11.81
N LYS A 321 3.64 -27.59 -12.13
CA LYS A 321 2.44 -27.01 -12.73
C LYS A 321 1.73 -26.07 -11.74
N VAL A 322 1.35 -24.88 -12.18
CA VAL A 322 0.62 -23.89 -11.39
C VAL A 322 -0.68 -23.51 -12.08
N GLY A 323 -1.78 -23.55 -11.34
CA GLY A 323 -3.08 -23.02 -11.75
C GLY A 323 -3.46 -21.81 -10.91
N ILE A 324 -4.04 -20.79 -11.53
CA ILE A 324 -4.57 -19.62 -10.83
C ILE A 324 -6.09 -19.63 -10.95
N LEU A 325 -6.77 -19.81 -9.82
CA LEU A 325 -8.24 -19.80 -9.77
C LEU A 325 -8.75 -18.40 -9.46
N LEU A 326 -9.56 -17.84 -10.36
CA LEU A 326 -10.02 -16.45 -10.32
C LEU A 326 -11.49 -16.32 -10.69
N ASN A 327 -12.10 -15.20 -10.31
CA ASN A 327 -13.48 -14.86 -10.67
C ASN A 327 -13.63 -13.36 -10.95
N SER A 328 -14.85 -12.90 -11.23
CA SER A 328 -15.16 -11.50 -11.56
C SER A 328 -14.89 -10.50 -10.43
N ALA A 329 -14.62 -10.95 -9.21
CA ALA A 329 -14.21 -10.12 -8.09
C ALA A 329 -12.68 -10.14 -7.85
N SER A 330 -11.92 -10.96 -8.60
CA SER A 330 -10.46 -10.93 -8.61
C SER A 330 -9.98 -9.68 -9.35
N ALA A 331 -9.28 -8.76 -8.65
CA ALA A 331 -8.94 -7.44 -9.19
C ALA A 331 -7.53 -6.97 -8.82
N SER A 332 -6.97 -6.03 -9.61
CA SER A 332 -5.73 -5.30 -9.27
C SER A 332 -4.54 -6.23 -9.02
N ALA A 333 -3.96 -6.28 -7.80
CA ALA A 333 -2.82 -7.13 -7.43
C ALA A 333 -3.08 -8.63 -7.75
N SER A 334 -4.33 -9.11 -7.60
CA SER A 334 -4.73 -10.47 -8.01
C SER A 334 -4.54 -10.69 -9.51
N GLU A 335 -4.91 -9.70 -10.32
CA GLU A 335 -4.77 -9.77 -11.77
C GLU A 335 -3.31 -9.64 -12.21
N ILE A 336 -2.52 -8.82 -11.49
CA ILE A 336 -1.08 -8.69 -11.75
C ILE A 336 -0.36 -10.01 -11.48
N LEU A 337 -0.63 -10.66 -10.33
CA LEU A 337 -0.09 -11.98 -10.02
C LEU A 337 -0.50 -13.02 -11.06
N ALA A 338 -1.79 -13.06 -11.41
CA ALA A 338 -2.33 -14.00 -12.39
C ALA A 338 -1.71 -13.81 -13.78
N ALA A 339 -1.60 -12.56 -14.26
CA ALA A 339 -0.98 -12.25 -15.55
C ALA A 339 0.53 -12.57 -15.54
N ALA A 340 1.23 -12.22 -14.46
CA ALA A 340 2.66 -12.50 -14.31
C ALA A 340 2.94 -14.00 -14.38
N LEU A 341 2.21 -14.80 -13.62
CA LEU A 341 2.39 -16.25 -13.60
C LEU A 341 1.92 -16.90 -14.91
N LYS A 342 0.84 -16.43 -15.55
CA LYS A 342 0.41 -16.92 -16.87
C LYS A 342 1.48 -16.67 -17.93
N GLU A 343 1.90 -15.42 -18.12
CA GLU A 343 2.68 -15.01 -19.27
C GLU A 343 4.20 -15.24 -19.08
N SER A 344 4.71 -15.18 -17.86
CA SER A 344 6.15 -15.30 -17.59
C SER A 344 6.57 -16.64 -16.97
N TYR A 345 5.65 -17.36 -16.31
CA TYR A 345 5.91 -18.69 -15.76
C TYR A 345 5.27 -19.80 -16.60
N GLY A 346 4.08 -19.57 -17.16
CA GLY A 346 3.31 -20.58 -17.89
C GLY A 346 2.19 -21.22 -17.06
N ALA A 347 1.69 -20.52 -16.04
CA ALA A 347 0.56 -20.96 -15.26
C ALA A 347 -0.74 -20.96 -16.08
N THR A 348 -1.66 -21.86 -15.72
CA THR A 348 -3.01 -21.94 -16.34
C THR A 348 -3.99 -21.10 -15.54
N LEU A 349 -4.72 -20.19 -16.18
CA LEU A 349 -5.82 -19.47 -15.53
C LEU A 349 -7.10 -20.32 -15.56
N LEU A 350 -7.72 -20.47 -14.39
CA LEU A 350 -8.89 -21.31 -14.14
C LEU A 350 -10.02 -20.44 -13.57
N GLY A 351 -11.27 -20.74 -13.88
CA GLY A 351 -12.43 -20.08 -13.30
C GLY A 351 -13.16 -19.13 -14.25
N LEU A 352 -13.39 -17.88 -13.84
CA LEU A 352 -14.14 -16.89 -14.62
C LEU A 352 -13.25 -15.69 -14.96
N THR A 353 -13.66 -14.88 -15.96
CA THR A 353 -12.97 -13.62 -16.30
C THR A 353 -12.88 -12.72 -15.08
N SER A 354 -11.70 -12.15 -14.84
CA SER A 354 -11.42 -11.26 -13.71
C SER A 354 -12.10 -9.88 -13.88
N TYR A 355 -11.97 -9.02 -12.87
CA TYR A 355 -12.68 -7.73 -12.80
C TYR A 355 -12.24 -6.73 -13.90
N GLY A 356 -10.98 -6.67 -14.23
CA GLY A 356 -10.44 -5.69 -15.19
C GLY A 356 -10.06 -4.34 -14.57
N LYS A 357 -9.45 -4.34 -13.40
CA LYS A 357 -8.89 -3.13 -12.79
C LYS A 357 -7.48 -2.89 -13.28
N GLY A 358 -7.34 -2.20 -14.42
CA GLY A 358 -6.05 -1.88 -15.03
C GLY A 358 -5.39 -0.58 -14.54
N THR A 359 -5.97 0.13 -13.58
CA THR A 359 -5.45 1.40 -13.06
C THR A 359 -4.61 1.19 -11.80
N VAL A 360 -3.54 1.99 -11.67
CA VAL A 360 -2.68 2.06 -10.47
C VAL A 360 -2.95 3.36 -9.75
N GLN A 361 -3.17 3.27 -8.44
CA GLN A 361 -3.36 4.43 -7.58
C GLN A 361 -2.13 4.66 -6.72
N GLU A 362 -1.77 5.93 -6.58
CA GLU A 362 -0.87 6.41 -5.54
C GLU A 362 -1.67 7.04 -4.40
N THR A 363 -1.08 7.07 -3.23
CA THR A 363 -1.66 7.69 -2.04
C THR A 363 -0.75 8.81 -1.53
N SER A 364 -1.36 9.89 -1.02
CA SER A 364 -0.65 10.97 -0.35
C SER A 364 -1.41 11.34 0.92
N GLU A 365 -0.73 11.34 2.06
CA GLU A 365 -1.30 11.77 3.33
C GLU A 365 -1.38 13.29 3.39
N LEU A 366 -2.44 13.78 4.02
CA LEU A 366 -2.64 15.20 4.30
C LEU A 366 -2.32 15.51 5.76
N GLU A 367 -1.93 16.74 6.05
CA GLU A 367 -1.61 17.19 7.42
C GLU A 367 -2.79 17.00 8.40
N THR A 368 -4.00 16.99 7.89
CA THR A 368 -5.23 16.72 8.67
C THR A 368 -5.40 15.26 9.06
N GLY A 369 -4.51 14.36 8.59
CA GLY A 369 -4.58 12.91 8.81
C GLY A 369 -5.49 12.17 7.83
N GLY A 370 -6.12 12.88 6.88
CA GLY A 370 -6.79 12.27 5.74
C GLY A 370 -5.79 11.84 4.66
N MET A 371 -6.26 11.06 3.68
CA MET A 371 -5.45 10.56 2.58
C MET A 371 -6.15 10.81 1.24
N ILE A 372 -5.38 11.22 0.26
CA ILE A 372 -5.80 11.23 -1.14
C ILE A 372 -5.27 9.97 -1.83
N LYS A 373 -6.15 9.31 -2.56
CA LYS A 373 -5.84 8.18 -3.43
C LYS A 373 -6.25 8.56 -4.84
N TYR A 374 -5.33 8.54 -5.80
CA TYR A 374 -5.58 8.99 -7.17
C TYR A 374 -4.84 8.13 -8.20
N THR A 375 -5.45 7.98 -9.37
CA THR A 375 -4.90 7.17 -10.46
C THR A 375 -3.74 7.91 -11.14
N THR A 376 -2.57 7.25 -11.22
CA THR A 376 -1.35 7.80 -11.81
C THR A 376 -0.88 7.04 -13.05
N ALA A 377 -1.25 5.76 -13.19
CA ALA A 377 -0.78 4.91 -14.26
C ALA A 377 -1.80 3.83 -14.63
N TYR A 378 -1.55 3.18 -15.78
CA TYR A 378 -2.11 1.88 -16.12
C TYR A 378 -1.04 0.82 -15.95
N TRP A 379 -1.41 -0.33 -15.38
CA TRP A 379 -0.53 -1.47 -15.42
C TRP A 379 -0.79 -2.32 -16.67
N LEU A 380 0.26 -2.97 -17.15
CA LEU A 380 0.27 -3.83 -18.33
C LEU A 380 0.69 -5.24 -17.91
N THR A 381 0.16 -6.24 -18.60
CA THR A 381 0.66 -7.62 -18.44
C THR A 381 2.14 -7.70 -18.86
N PRO A 382 2.88 -8.77 -18.52
CA PRO A 382 4.26 -8.96 -18.98
C PRO A 382 4.44 -8.79 -20.49
N ASN A 383 3.43 -9.15 -21.29
CA ASN A 383 3.43 -9.02 -22.75
C ASN A 383 2.93 -7.65 -23.25
N GLY A 384 2.62 -6.71 -22.35
CA GLY A 384 2.21 -5.35 -22.70
C GLY A 384 0.71 -5.16 -22.95
N ASN A 385 -0.14 -6.13 -22.61
CA ASN A 385 -1.58 -6.02 -22.81
C ASN A 385 -2.24 -5.18 -21.69
N LYS A 386 -3.22 -4.34 -22.08
CA LYS A 386 -4.09 -3.61 -21.14
C LYS A 386 -5.27 -4.49 -20.77
N ILE A 387 -5.59 -4.53 -19.48
CA ILE A 387 -6.74 -5.28 -18.98
C ILE A 387 -7.87 -4.39 -18.45
N ASN A 388 -7.66 -3.07 -18.45
CA ASN A 388 -8.65 -2.13 -17.88
C ASN A 388 -10.01 -2.27 -18.54
N ASN A 389 -11.06 -2.54 -17.73
CA ASN A 389 -12.43 -2.83 -18.15
C ASN A 389 -12.59 -4.11 -19.03
N VAL A 390 -11.55 -4.94 -19.14
CA VAL A 390 -11.57 -6.18 -19.94
C VAL A 390 -11.40 -7.41 -19.05
N GLY A 391 -10.48 -7.34 -18.08
CA GLY A 391 -10.08 -8.46 -17.23
C GLY A 391 -9.17 -9.47 -17.93
N LEU A 392 -8.79 -10.49 -17.16
CA LEU A 392 -8.03 -11.64 -17.63
C LEU A 392 -9.02 -12.78 -17.92
N LYS A 393 -9.02 -13.26 -19.15
CA LYS A 393 -9.85 -14.41 -19.54
C LYS A 393 -9.16 -15.70 -19.07
N PRO A 394 -9.89 -16.62 -18.41
CA PRO A 394 -9.33 -17.92 -18.03
C PRO A 394 -9.03 -18.79 -19.27
N ASP A 395 -8.04 -19.68 -19.13
CA ASP A 395 -7.73 -20.70 -20.15
C ASP A 395 -8.73 -21.85 -20.06
N VAL A 396 -9.20 -22.14 -18.85
CA VAL A 396 -10.25 -23.12 -18.58
C VAL A 396 -11.37 -22.43 -17.80
N GLU A 397 -12.49 -22.25 -18.45
CA GLU A 397 -13.68 -21.70 -17.76
C GLU A 397 -14.26 -22.75 -16.82
N ILE A 398 -14.42 -22.39 -15.55
CA ILE A 398 -14.99 -23.23 -14.50
C ILE A 398 -16.15 -22.48 -13.87
N THR A 399 -17.34 -23.03 -14.05
CA THR A 399 -18.57 -22.58 -13.40
C THR A 399 -18.95 -23.55 -12.27
N GLY A 400 -19.87 -23.16 -11.41
CA GLY A 400 -20.35 -23.98 -10.29
C GLY A 400 -20.42 -23.18 -9.00
N ASP A 401 -20.68 -23.87 -7.91
CA ASP A 401 -20.83 -23.28 -6.61
C ASP A 401 -19.44 -22.90 -6.03
N TYR A 402 -19.40 -21.74 -5.41
CA TYR A 402 -18.29 -21.25 -4.63
C TYR A 402 -18.69 -21.28 -3.15
N ASN A 403 -17.83 -21.81 -2.31
CA ASN A 403 -18.00 -21.75 -0.87
C ASN A 403 -16.78 -21.12 -0.19
N ASP A 404 -17.02 -20.10 0.63
CA ASP A 404 -15.97 -19.37 1.34
C ASP A 404 -15.66 -19.92 2.75
N ASP A 405 -16.56 -20.78 3.28
CA ASP A 405 -16.53 -21.27 4.65
C ASP A 405 -15.47 -22.38 4.90
N MET A 406 -14.49 -22.54 4.00
CA MET A 406 -13.47 -23.62 4.02
C MET A 406 -14.09 -25.04 3.96
N ASP A 407 -15.35 -25.17 3.61
CA ASP A 407 -15.99 -26.42 3.24
C ASP A 407 -15.63 -26.76 1.78
N TYR A 408 -14.44 -27.28 1.60
CA TYR A 408 -13.88 -27.63 0.29
C TYR A 408 -14.72 -28.66 -0.48
N GLU A 409 -15.52 -29.47 0.20
CA GLU A 409 -16.34 -30.52 -0.43
C GLU A 409 -17.53 -29.94 -1.18
N SER A 410 -18.04 -28.78 -0.75
CA SER A 410 -19.14 -28.09 -1.40
C SER A 410 -18.69 -27.09 -2.48
N ASP A 411 -17.41 -26.72 -2.55
CA ASP A 411 -16.84 -25.84 -3.58
C ASP A 411 -16.56 -26.60 -4.88
N THR A 412 -17.58 -26.71 -5.74
CA THR A 412 -17.45 -27.45 -7.01
C THR A 412 -16.49 -26.80 -8.00
N GLN A 413 -16.29 -25.47 -7.93
CA GLN A 413 -15.28 -24.78 -8.73
C GLN A 413 -13.89 -25.19 -8.30
N LEU A 414 -13.60 -25.24 -6.99
CA LEU A 414 -12.31 -25.67 -6.46
C LEU A 414 -12.02 -27.12 -6.82
N LEU A 415 -12.98 -28.03 -6.59
CA LEU A 415 -12.80 -29.45 -6.91
C LEU A 415 -12.50 -29.65 -8.41
N THR A 416 -13.16 -28.87 -9.28
CA THR A 416 -12.87 -28.90 -10.72
C THR A 416 -11.49 -28.35 -11.03
N ALA A 417 -11.06 -27.28 -10.38
CA ALA A 417 -9.71 -26.72 -10.54
C ALA A 417 -8.63 -27.74 -10.10
N ILE A 418 -8.80 -28.37 -8.94
CA ILE A 418 -7.91 -29.44 -8.44
C ILE A 418 -7.81 -30.60 -9.45
N LYS A 419 -8.93 -31.04 -10.01
CA LYS A 419 -8.97 -32.08 -11.03
C LYS A 419 -8.19 -31.72 -12.30
N ASN A 420 -8.23 -30.46 -12.71
CA ASN A 420 -7.47 -29.97 -13.88
C ASN A 420 -5.96 -29.88 -13.62
N MET A 421 -5.55 -29.90 -12.35
CA MET A 421 -4.14 -29.81 -11.94
C MET A 421 -3.49 -31.15 -11.61
N LYS A 422 -4.28 -32.21 -11.43
CA LYS A 422 -3.80 -33.60 -11.40
C LYS A 422 -3.42 -34.06 -12.80
#